data_1c73e4300d122ad38e8916aa556dc6df
#
_entry.id   1c73e4300d122ad38e8916aa556dc6df
#
_cell.length_a   1.000
_cell.length_b   1.000
_cell.length_c   1.000
_cell.angle_alpha   90.00
_cell.angle_beta   90.00
_cell.angle_gamma   90.00
#
_symmetry.space_group_name_H-M   'P 1'
#
loop_
_entity.id
_entity.type
_entity.pdbx_description
1 polymer ?
#
loop_
_entity_poly.entity_id
_entity_poly.type
_entity_poly.pdbx_seq_one_letter_code
_entity_poly.pdbx_strand_id
1 'polypeptide(L)'
;MIFVCCSTIGVIQISAFIGNLRALLILRLRSPSFLFGIILLIGSIFWFFLSKERNINDTVGGLDANLQAIGFFLGALIGTALTLTIASITNFDLKTSRNINKNLDGLDSLRDQNYFLAIKAEFSQFKKNWRAYLTGQFTDLPKNIIYQLVTTIIVKLR
;
A
#
# COMPACT_ATOMS: atom_id res chain seq x y z
N MET A 1 18.04 0.35 -6.63
CA MET A 1 17.15 1.03 -5.68
C MET A 1 16.34 2.16 -6.30
N ILE A 2 16.95 3.20 -6.90
CA ILE A 2 16.23 4.37 -7.46
C ILE A 2 15.17 3.98 -8.50
N PHE A 3 15.52 3.10 -9.43
CA PHE A 3 14.58 2.56 -10.42
C PHE A 3 13.32 1.98 -9.78
N VAL A 4 13.50 1.09 -8.81
CA VAL A 4 12.39 0.42 -8.12
C VAL A 4 11.55 1.42 -7.33
N CYS A 5 12.20 2.36 -6.64
CA CYS A 5 11.50 3.41 -5.89
C CYS A 5 10.61 4.27 -6.81
N CYS A 6 11.16 4.78 -7.93
CA CYS A 6 10.40 5.59 -8.89
C CYS A 6 9.27 4.80 -9.56
N SER A 7 9.55 3.54 -9.96
CA SER A 7 8.53 2.66 -10.53
C SER A 7 7.39 2.37 -9.54
N THR A 8 7.72 2.13 -8.27
CA THR A 8 6.72 1.89 -7.22
C THR A 8 5.82 3.10 -7.04
N ILE A 9 6.40 4.30 -6.96
CA ILE A 9 5.61 5.55 -6.88
C ILE A 9 4.70 5.66 -8.09
N GLY A 10 5.23 5.45 -9.31
CA GLY A 10 4.46 5.52 -10.54
C GLY A 10 3.27 4.55 -10.56
N VAL A 11 3.51 3.28 -10.22
CA VAL A 11 2.46 2.25 -10.17
C VAL A 11 1.39 2.59 -9.14
N ILE A 12 1.77 3.07 -7.95
CA ILE A 12 0.79 3.45 -6.92
C ILE A 12 -0.09 4.61 -7.42
N GLN A 13 0.48 5.62 -8.11
CA GLN A 13 -0.30 6.73 -8.64
C GLN A 13 -1.30 6.28 -9.72
N ILE A 14 -0.89 5.37 -10.62
CA ILE A 14 -1.77 4.80 -11.64
C ILE A 14 -2.88 3.98 -10.98
N SER A 15 -2.53 3.13 -10.04
CA SER A 15 -3.50 2.28 -9.30
C SER A 15 -4.49 3.13 -8.49
N ALA A 16 -4.02 4.20 -7.85
CA ALA A 16 -4.86 5.13 -7.10
C ALA A 16 -5.84 5.88 -8.03
N PHE A 17 -5.42 6.23 -9.24
CA PHE A 17 -6.30 6.82 -10.25
C PHE A 17 -7.40 5.84 -10.68
N ILE A 18 -7.04 4.59 -11.02
CA ILE A 18 -7.99 3.55 -11.46
C ILE A 18 -8.96 3.20 -10.33
N GLY A 19 -8.45 3.00 -9.11
CA GLY A 19 -9.23 2.66 -7.91
C GLY A 19 -10.04 3.83 -7.34
N ASN A 20 -9.91 5.04 -7.91
CA ASN A 20 -10.54 6.25 -7.38
C ASN A 20 -10.16 6.59 -5.93
N LEU A 21 -8.94 6.25 -5.52
CA LEU A 21 -8.44 6.42 -4.17
C LEU A 21 -7.80 7.82 -4.01
N ARG A 22 -8.62 8.82 -3.74
CA ARG A 22 -8.15 10.23 -3.66
C ARG A 22 -7.10 10.45 -2.59
N ALA A 23 -7.15 9.74 -1.49
CA ALA A 23 -6.20 9.87 -0.39
C ALA A 23 -4.77 9.44 -0.76
N LEU A 24 -4.59 8.61 -1.80
CA LEU A 24 -3.29 8.11 -2.24
C LEU A 24 -2.69 8.93 -3.40
N LEU A 25 -3.43 9.89 -3.95
CA LEU A 25 -2.93 10.75 -5.02
C LEU A 25 -1.93 11.76 -4.46
N ILE A 26 -0.75 11.84 -5.06
CA ILE A 26 0.27 12.84 -4.71
C ILE A 26 -0.19 14.24 -5.13
N LEU A 27 -0.81 14.35 -6.31
CA LEU A 27 -1.39 15.60 -6.77
C LEU A 27 -2.89 15.60 -6.49
N ARG A 28 -3.43 16.72 -6.00
CA ARG A 28 -4.86 16.86 -5.67
C ARG A 28 -5.80 16.54 -6.83
N LEU A 29 -5.34 16.76 -8.05
CA LEU A 29 -6.09 16.51 -9.28
C LEU A 29 -5.80 15.10 -9.79
N ARG A 30 -6.83 14.39 -10.21
CA ARG A 30 -6.72 12.98 -10.65
C ARG A 30 -5.90 12.84 -11.92
N SER A 31 -6.21 13.64 -12.96
CA SER A 31 -5.55 13.55 -14.27
C SER A 31 -4.05 13.83 -14.20
N PRO A 32 -3.55 14.91 -13.55
CA PRO A 32 -2.12 15.13 -13.43
C PRO A 32 -1.41 14.08 -12.56
N SER A 33 -2.05 13.50 -11.54
CA SER A 33 -1.47 12.39 -10.78
C SER A 33 -1.25 11.14 -11.65
N PHE A 34 -2.20 10.83 -12.50
CA PHE A 34 -2.08 9.73 -13.46
C PHE A 34 -0.94 9.97 -14.45
N LEU A 35 -0.89 11.16 -15.04
CA LEU A 35 0.18 11.54 -15.98
C LEU A 35 1.55 11.49 -15.30
N PHE A 36 1.66 12.01 -14.09
CA PHE A 36 2.85 11.94 -13.26
C PHE A 36 3.29 10.48 -13.01
N GLY A 37 2.34 9.60 -12.69
CA GLY A 37 2.60 8.18 -12.53
C GLY A 37 3.17 7.52 -13.79
N ILE A 38 2.61 7.82 -14.96
CA ILE A 38 3.09 7.32 -16.24
C ILE A 38 4.51 7.85 -16.54
N ILE A 39 4.74 9.14 -16.35
CA ILE A 39 6.06 9.75 -16.59
C ILE A 39 7.12 9.12 -15.68
N LEU A 40 6.82 8.91 -14.42
CA LEU A 40 7.75 8.24 -13.49
C LEU A 40 8.03 6.80 -13.89
N LEU A 41 7.00 6.06 -14.29
CA LEU A 41 7.16 4.66 -14.68
C LEU A 41 7.99 4.54 -15.95
N ILE A 42 7.63 5.27 -17.00
CA ILE A 42 8.35 5.27 -18.27
C ILE A 42 9.77 5.82 -18.10
N GLY A 43 9.92 6.94 -17.40
CA GLY A 43 11.21 7.55 -17.12
C GLY A 43 12.15 6.63 -16.34
N SER A 44 11.64 5.90 -15.36
CA SER A 44 12.42 4.93 -14.60
C SER A 44 12.89 3.75 -15.47
N ILE A 45 12.06 3.27 -16.41
CA ILE A 45 12.41 2.23 -17.37
C ILE A 45 13.50 2.72 -18.31
N PHE A 46 13.33 3.91 -18.91
CA PHE A 46 14.34 4.49 -19.77
C PHE A 46 15.66 4.71 -19.04
N TRP A 47 15.61 5.25 -17.82
CA TRP A 47 16.79 5.40 -16.98
C TRP A 47 17.49 4.06 -16.75
N PHE A 48 16.71 3.01 -16.47
CA PHE A 48 17.25 1.67 -16.24
C PHE A 48 17.98 1.12 -17.46
N PHE A 49 17.40 1.22 -18.65
CA PHE A 49 17.98 0.66 -19.87
C PHE A 49 19.10 1.53 -20.48
N LEU A 50 19.07 2.85 -20.31
CA LEU A 50 20.09 3.75 -20.83
C LEU A 50 21.35 3.82 -19.94
N SER A 51 21.29 3.34 -18.70
CA SER A 51 22.44 3.33 -17.79
C SER A 51 23.42 2.22 -18.18
N LYS A 52 24.54 2.60 -18.82
CA LYS A 52 25.55 1.68 -19.40
C LYS A 52 26.32 0.85 -18.35
N GLU A 53 26.34 1.27 -17.10
CA GLU A 53 27.14 0.64 -16.03
C GLU A 53 26.54 -0.66 -15.47
N ARG A 54 25.44 -1.14 -16.03
CA ARG A 54 24.69 -2.28 -15.49
C ARG A 54 24.95 -3.60 -16.19
N ASN A 55 25.60 -3.59 -17.36
CA ASN A 55 26.00 -4.79 -18.09
C ASN A 55 27.41 -5.23 -17.64
N ILE A 56 27.60 -5.49 -16.35
CA ILE A 56 28.79 -6.15 -15.86
C ILE A 56 28.58 -7.64 -16.14
N ASN A 57 29.44 -8.21 -16.99
CA ASN A 57 29.44 -9.63 -17.28
C ASN A 57 29.52 -10.44 -15.98
N ASP A 58 28.65 -11.44 -15.84
CA ASP A 58 28.55 -12.35 -14.69
C ASP A 58 29.80 -13.20 -14.44
N THR A 59 30.86 -13.02 -15.20
CA THR A 59 32.03 -13.92 -15.22
C THR A 59 33.11 -13.59 -14.18
N VAL A 60 33.16 -12.36 -13.65
CA VAL A 60 34.14 -12.01 -12.61
C VAL A 60 33.47 -11.07 -11.59
N GLY A 61 33.09 -11.63 -10.45
CA GLY A 61 32.51 -10.84 -9.35
C GLY A 61 31.04 -10.46 -9.58
N GLY A 62 30.21 -11.43 -9.99
CA GLY A 62 28.79 -11.24 -10.24
C GLY A 62 28.08 -10.51 -9.12
N LEU A 63 27.13 -9.65 -9.48
CA LEU A 63 26.26 -8.96 -8.52
C LEU A 63 25.59 -9.99 -7.62
N ASP A 64 25.85 -9.91 -6.32
CA ASP A 64 25.22 -10.78 -5.33
C ASP A 64 23.69 -10.65 -5.45
N ALA A 65 23.04 -11.74 -5.81
CA ALA A 65 21.59 -11.81 -5.97
C ALA A 65 20.85 -11.36 -4.69
N ASN A 66 21.43 -11.63 -3.53
CA ASN A 66 20.88 -11.23 -2.24
C ASN A 66 20.91 -9.70 -2.07
N LEU A 67 22.01 -9.04 -2.46
CA LEU A 67 22.09 -7.58 -2.45
C LEU A 67 21.11 -6.92 -3.43
N GLN A 68 20.90 -7.54 -4.58
CA GLN A 68 19.89 -7.08 -5.52
C GLN A 68 18.49 -7.22 -4.94
N ALA A 69 18.15 -8.38 -4.37
CA ALA A 69 16.84 -8.63 -3.74
C ALA A 69 16.59 -7.63 -2.60
N ILE A 70 17.57 -7.39 -1.73
CA ILE A 70 17.48 -6.39 -0.67
C ILE A 70 17.28 -4.99 -1.26
N GLY A 71 18.03 -4.64 -2.31
CA GLY A 71 17.91 -3.36 -3.01
C GLY A 71 16.52 -3.14 -3.62
N PHE A 72 15.90 -4.18 -4.19
CA PHE A 72 14.53 -4.14 -4.68
C PHE A 72 13.53 -3.95 -3.55
N PHE A 73 13.63 -4.74 -2.50
CA PHE A 73 12.74 -4.65 -1.35
C PHE A 73 12.80 -3.27 -0.69
N LEU A 74 13.99 -2.77 -0.41
CA LEU A 74 14.18 -1.44 0.17
C LEU A 74 13.69 -0.33 -0.77
N GLY A 75 13.93 -0.45 -2.07
CA GLY A 75 13.44 0.50 -3.05
C GLY A 75 11.90 0.58 -3.09
N ALA A 76 11.23 -0.57 -3.06
CA ALA A 76 9.78 -0.65 -3.02
C ALA A 76 9.22 -0.09 -1.70
N LEU A 77 9.83 -0.43 -0.58
CA LEU A 77 9.41 0.03 0.74
C LEU A 77 9.55 1.55 0.87
N ILE A 78 10.69 2.11 0.45
CA ILE A 78 10.92 3.56 0.44
C ILE A 78 9.93 4.26 -0.49
N GLY A 79 9.73 3.75 -1.72
CA GLY A 79 8.77 4.32 -2.67
C GLY A 79 7.35 4.34 -2.14
N THR A 80 6.93 3.27 -1.49
CA THR A 80 5.62 3.19 -0.83
C THR A 80 5.52 4.19 0.33
N ALA A 81 6.50 4.21 1.23
CA ALA A 81 6.51 5.12 2.38
C ALA A 81 6.48 6.60 1.95
N LEU A 82 7.27 6.97 0.93
CA LEU A 82 7.28 8.32 0.37
C LEU A 82 5.92 8.67 -0.22
N THR A 83 5.32 7.77 -1.01
CA THR A 83 4.00 8.02 -1.60
C THR A 83 2.94 8.26 -0.53
N LEU A 84 2.88 7.40 0.49
CA LEU A 84 1.92 7.54 1.58
C LEU A 84 2.13 8.81 2.39
N THR A 85 3.37 9.19 2.66
CA THR A 85 3.71 10.41 3.40
C THR A 85 3.32 11.65 2.60
N ILE A 86 3.76 11.75 1.34
CA ILE A 86 3.46 12.90 0.49
C ILE A 86 1.95 13.02 0.24
N ALA A 87 1.28 11.91 -0.11
CA ALA A 87 -0.15 11.90 -0.34
C ALA A 87 -0.94 12.32 0.91
N SER A 88 -0.50 11.89 2.10
CA SER A 88 -1.11 12.31 3.37
C SER A 88 -0.97 13.79 3.65
N ILE A 89 0.20 14.37 3.36
CA ILE A 89 0.45 15.81 3.54
C ILE A 89 -0.38 16.60 2.53
N THR A 90 -0.37 16.20 1.26
CA THR A 90 -1.06 16.91 0.19
C THR A 90 -2.58 16.88 0.36
N ASN A 91 -3.10 15.76 0.86
CA ASN A 91 -4.54 15.54 1.04
C ASN A 91 -5.00 15.75 2.50
N PHE A 92 -4.26 16.53 3.28
CA PHE A 92 -4.60 16.80 4.68
C PHE A 92 -5.96 17.51 4.84
N ASP A 93 -6.38 18.29 3.85
CA ASP A 93 -7.68 18.98 3.82
C ASP A 93 -8.88 18.08 3.47
N LEU A 94 -8.65 16.82 3.09
CA LEU A 94 -9.75 15.86 3.00
C LEU A 94 -10.30 15.67 4.42
N LYS A 95 -11.19 16.58 4.78
CA LYS A 95 -11.89 16.57 6.07
C LYS A 95 -12.62 15.24 6.16
N THR A 96 -12.43 14.59 7.28
CA THR A 96 -13.33 13.55 7.75
C THR A 96 -14.76 14.04 7.54
N SER A 97 -15.39 13.58 6.46
CA SER A 97 -16.82 13.83 6.29
C SER A 97 -17.49 13.20 7.51
N ARG A 98 -18.09 14.04 8.35
CA ARG A 98 -18.64 13.67 9.67
C ARG A 98 -19.77 12.62 9.59
N ASN A 99 -20.21 12.30 8.39
CA ASN A 99 -21.10 11.19 8.08
C ASN A 99 -20.28 9.98 7.59
N ILE A 100 -19.44 9.46 8.48
CA ILE A 100 -18.87 8.13 8.28
C ILE A 100 -20.05 7.17 8.35
N ASN A 101 -20.53 6.74 7.19
CA ASN A 101 -21.21 5.46 7.12
C ASN A 101 -20.24 4.43 7.71
N LYS A 102 -20.54 3.98 8.93
CA LYS A 102 -19.71 3.08 9.76
C LYS A 102 -19.36 1.74 9.10
N ASN A 103 -19.76 1.54 7.86
CA ASN A 103 -19.66 0.29 7.10
C ASN A 103 -18.70 0.35 5.91
N LEU A 104 -17.86 1.38 5.79
CA LEU A 104 -16.82 1.42 4.75
C LEU A 104 -15.57 0.74 5.30
N ASP A 105 -15.44 -0.55 5.01
CA ASP A 105 -14.28 -1.35 5.40
C ASP A 105 -13.15 -1.29 4.35
N GLY A 106 -11.91 -1.26 4.82
CA GLY A 106 -10.73 -1.43 3.98
C GLY A 106 -10.44 -0.26 3.04
N LEU A 107 -10.18 -0.57 1.76
CA LEU A 107 -9.74 0.41 0.74
C LEU A 107 -10.80 1.47 0.40
N ASP A 108 -12.09 1.18 0.61
CA ASP A 108 -13.14 2.16 0.34
C ASP A 108 -13.07 3.37 1.29
N SER A 109 -12.52 3.20 2.49
CA SER A 109 -12.28 4.30 3.43
C SER A 109 -11.28 5.33 2.88
N LEU A 110 -10.38 4.92 1.98
CA LEU A 110 -9.36 5.78 1.36
C LEU A 110 -9.89 6.66 0.21
N ARG A 111 -11.16 6.50 -0.16
CA ARG A 111 -11.78 7.38 -1.17
C ARG A 111 -12.00 8.79 -0.64
N ASP A 112 -12.43 8.89 0.63
CA ASP A 112 -12.92 10.14 1.20
C ASP A 112 -12.19 10.55 2.49
N GLN A 113 -11.27 9.72 3.00
CA GLN A 113 -10.53 9.97 4.23
C GLN A 113 -9.02 10.01 3.98
N ASN A 114 -8.33 10.84 4.76
CA ASN A 114 -6.88 10.86 4.77
C ASN A 114 -6.34 9.51 5.28
N TYR A 115 -5.29 9.01 4.62
CA TYR A 115 -4.63 7.74 4.93
C TYR A 115 -4.22 7.63 6.41
N PHE A 116 -3.69 8.69 7.02
CA PHE A 116 -3.34 8.71 8.45
C PHE A 116 -4.54 8.50 9.36
N LEU A 117 -5.67 9.10 9.02
CA LEU A 117 -6.91 8.95 9.80
C LEU A 117 -7.47 7.54 9.65
N ALA A 118 -7.42 6.98 8.44
CA ALA A 118 -7.85 5.61 8.18
C ALA A 118 -7.00 4.60 8.98
N ILE A 119 -5.68 4.69 8.91
CA ILE A 119 -4.78 3.82 9.70
C ILE A 119 -5.01 3.99 11.20
N LYS A 120 -5.14 5.23 11.68
CA LYS A 120 -5.38 5.48 13.12
C LYS A 120 -6.67 4.83 13.59
N ALA A 121 -7.73 4.88 12.77
CA ALA A 121 -9.01 4.26 13.07
C ALA A 121 -8.87 2.73 13.12
N GLU A 122 -8.27 2.12 12.10
CA GLU A 122 -8.02 0.68 12.04
C GLU A 122 -7.12 0.19 13.18
N PHE A 123 -6.03 0.91 13.46
CA PHE A 123 -5.14 0.56 14.56
C PHE A 123 -5.83 0.68 15.92
N SER A 124 -6.71 1.66 16.09
CA SER A 124 -7.53 1.81 17.30
C SER A 124 -8.49 0.63 17.47
N GLN A 125 -9.15 0.19 16.39
CA GLN A 125 -10.02 -0.99 16.40
C GLN A 125 -9.22 -2.26 16.65
N PHE A 126 -8.09 -2.44 15.97
CA PHE A 126 -7.19 -3.57 16.20
C PHE A 126 -6.75 -3.64 17.66
N LYS A 127 -6.32 -2.53 18.27
CA LYS A 127 -5.93 -2.46 19.69
C LYS A 127 -7.09 -2.81 20.62
N LYS A 128 -8.30 -2.38 20.30
CA LYS A 128 -9.52 -2.71 21.08
C LYS A 128 -9.82 -4.20 20.98
N ASN A 129 -9.81 -4.75 19.79
CA ASN A 129 -10.05 -6.17 19.55
C ASN A 129 -8.96 -7.05 20.18
N TRP A 130 -7.68 -6.63 20.09
CA TRP A 130 -6.56 -7.31 20.71
C TRP A 130 -6.66 -7.33 22.24
N ARG A 131 -7.07 -6.23 22.86
CA ARG A 131 -7.32 -6.19 24.30
C ARG A 131 -8.47 -7.09 24.70
N ALA A 132 -9.57 -7.08 23.97
CA ALA A 132 -10.70 -7.98 24.20
C ALA A 132 -10.28 -9.45 24.09
N TYR A 133 -9.40 -9.76 23.12
CA TYR A 133 -8.81 -11.09 22.96
C TYR A 133 -7.95 -11.50 24.16
N LEU A 134 -7.09 -10.62 24.67
CA LEU A 134 -6.22 -10.88 25.81
C LEU A 134 -6.98 -10.94 27.16
N THR A 135 -8.08 -10.21 27.28
CA THR A 135 -8.91 -10.20 28.51
C THR A 135 -9.94 -11.32 28.56
N GLY A 136 -9.96 -12.23 27.57
CA GLY A 136 -10.88 -13.38 27.55
C GLY A 136 -12.35 -12.99 27.38
N GLN A 137 -12.66 -11.74 27.08
CA GLN A 137 -14.02 -11.29 26.77
C GLN A 137 -14.39 -11.71 25.32
N PHE A 138 -14.54 -12.99 25.13
CA PHE A 138 -14.92 -13.61 23.85
C PHE A 138 -16.40 -13.42 23.48
N THR A 139 -17.08 -12.39 23.96
CA THR A 139 -18.53 -12.29 23.80
C THR A 139 -19.00 -11.82 22.42
N ASP A 140 -18.12 -11.27 21.56
CA ASP A 140 -18.56 -10.67 20.28
C ASP A 140 -17.68 -10.99 19.06
N LEU A 141 -17.09 -12.18 18.97
CA LEU A 141 -16.64 -12.66 17.67
C LEU A 141 -17.89 -12.96 16.82
N PRO A 142 -18.01 -12.39 15.62
CA PRO A 142 -19.14 -12.71 14.76
C PRO A 142 -19.12 -14.22 14.52
N LYS A 143 -20.15 -14.89 15.01
CA LYS A 143 -20.31 -16.36 14.98
C LYS A 143 -20.06 -16.96 13.58
N ASN A 144 -20.22 -16.13 12.54
CA ASN A 144 -19.97 -16.49 11.13
C ASN A 144 -18.51 -16.84 10.82
N ILE A 145 -17.52 -16.21 11.47
CA ILE A 145 -16.09 -16.48 11.18
C ILE A 145 -15.68 -17.82 11.79
N ILE A 146 -16.14 -18.13 12.98
CA ILE A 146 -15.83 -19.42 13.63
C ILE A 146 -16.51 -20.55 12.86
N TYR A 147 -17.75 -20.39 12.45
CA TYR A 147 -18.46 -21.38 11.60
C TYR A 147 -17.76 -21.60 10.27
N GLN A 148 -17.31 -20.56 9.58
CA GLN A 148 -16.57 -20.70 8.32
C GLN A 148 -15.22 -21.38 8.49
N LEU A 149 -14.46 -21.05 9.54
CA LEU A 149 -13.19 -21.71 9.83
C LEU A 149 -13.38 -23.20 10.18
N VAL A 150 -14.33 -23.51 11.04
CA VAL A 150 -14.62 -24.89 11.46
C VAL A 150 -15.14 -25.73 10.29
N THR A 151 -16.05 -25.20 9.47
CA THR A 151 -16.55 -25.91 8.28
C THR A 151 -15.47 -26.10 7.23
N THR A 152 -14.58 -25.14 7.02
CA THR A 152 -13.46 -25.26 6.06
C THR A 152 -12.44 -26.31 6.53
N ILE A 153 -12.17 -26.39 7.83
CA ILE A 153 -11.26 -27.39 8.40
C ILE A 153 -11.86 -28.78 8.33
N ILE A 154 -13.15 -28.94 8.65
CA ILE A 154 -13.83 -30.25 8.63
C ILE A 154 -13.96 -30.77 7.19
N VAL A 155 -14.24 -29.91 6.21
CA VAL A 155 -14.32 -30.31 4.79
C VAL A 155 -12.97 -30.71 4.23
N LYS A 156 -11.87 -30.15 4.74
CA LYS A 156 -10.49 -30.49 4.27
C LYS A 156 -9.91 -31.74 4.92
N LEU A 157 -10.52 -32.22 5.99
CA LEU A 157 -10.09 -33.44 6.72
C LEU A 157 -10.90 -34.69 6.32
N ARG A 158 -11.83 -34.56 5.41
CA ARG A 158 -12.67 -35.62 4.88
C ARG A 158 -12.32 -35.88 3.40
#